data_a19a58bf257bfb82ceb82825d7cf4dad
#
_entry.id   a19a58bf257bfb82ceb82825d7cf4dad
#
_cell.length_a   1.000
_cell.length_b   1.000
_cell.length_c   1.000
_cell.angle_alpha   90.00
_cell.angle_beta   90.00
_cell.angle_gamma   90.00
#
_symmetry.space_group_name_H-M   'P 1'
#
loop_
_entity.id
_entity.type
_entity.pdbx_description
1 polymer ?
#
loop_
_entity_poly.entity_id
_entity_poly.type
_entity_poly.pdbx_seq_one_letter_code
_entity_poly.pdbx_strand_id
1 'polypeptide(L)'
;MLRFILTRVSLIIPTFLGITLLAFFLIRLVPGDPIETLAGERGIDPARHEQLRKEYGFDQPILVQYGIYLSRVLQGDLGKSMITQEAVLSEFSALFPATIELATCAILFALLLGLPAGIIAAIKRNSIFDHGVMGISLAGYSMPIFWWGLILILLFSVQFDLTPVSGRIDVLYYIEPITGFLLIDTLLSDEPEAFWSAVRHLILPTIVLGTVPLAVIARMTRSAMLEVLGEDYIRTAKAKGLSRFRIVALHALRNALIPVVTVIGLQIGVLFTGAILTETIFSWPGVGKWLIDAIFRRDYPVLQGGALLLGVVVMSVNLLVDLAYGLINPRIRHTR
;
A
#
# COMPACT_ATOMS: atom_id res chain seq x y z
N MET A 1 -27.78 4.60 -5.30
CA MET A 1 -26.70 4.91 -4.33
C MET A 1 -26.80 4.08 -3.07
N LEU A 2 -27.88 4.19 -2.28
CA LEU A 2 -27.98 3.46 -1.01
C LEU A 2 -27.82 1.95 -1.18
N ARG A 3 -28.48 1.33 -2.14
CA ARG A 3 -28.35 -0.11 -2.43
C ARG A 3 -26.91 -0.51 -2.79
N PHE A 4 -26.23 0.30 -3.61
CA PHE A 4 -24.81 0.08 -3.96
C PHE A 4 -23.91 0.13 -2.73
N ILE A 5 -24.07 1.17 -1.89
CA ILE A 5 -23.30 1.30 -0.64
C ILE A 5 -23.58 0.12 0.29
N LEU A 6 -24.85 -0.23 0.50
CA LEU A 6 -25.24 -1.35 1.35
C LEU A 6 -24.63 -2.68 0.86
N THR A 7 -24.64 -2.93 -0.46
CA THR A 7 -24.04 -4.13 -1.03
C THR A 7 -22.53 -4.15 -0.80
N ARG A 8 -21.83 -3.01 -0.98
CA ARG A 8 -20.36 -2.96 -0.75
C ARG A 8 -20.02 -3.09 0.72
N VAL A 9 -20.78 -2.44 1.61
CA VAL A 9 -20.61 -2.56 3.06
C VAL A 9 -20.94 -3.97 3.56
N SER A 10 -21.95 -4.63 3.02
CA SER A 10 -22.27 -6.01 3.42
C SER A 10 -21.18 -7.03 3.07
N LEU A 11 -20.38 -6.77 2.01
CA LEU A 11 -19.24 -7.60 1.64
C LEU A 11 -18.06 -7.46 2.61
N ILE A 12 -18.01 -6.40 3.42
CA ILE A 12 -16.98 -6.23 4.46
C ILE A 12 -17.08 -7.36 5.49
N ILE A 13 -18.29 -7.76 5.89
CA ILE A 13 -18.49 -8.76 6.94
C ILE A 13 -17.85 -10.11 6.56
N PRO A 14 -18.17 -10.74 5.41
CA PRO A 14 -17.53 -12.01 5.05
C PRO A 14 -16.02 -11.86 4.79
N THR A 15 -15.58 -10.72 4.25
CA THR A 15 -14.14 -10.46 4.05
C THR A 15 -13.41 -10.33 5.38
N PHE A 16 -13.96 -9.59 6.34
CA PHE A 16 -13.40 -9.46 7.69
C PHE A 16 -13.35 -10.83 8.39
N LEU A 17 -14.42 -11.62 8.34
CA LEU A 17 -14.43 -12.96 8.89
C LEU A 17 -13.38 -13.86 8.22
N GLY A 18 -13.19 -13.75 6.91
CA GLY A 18 -12.14 -14.47 6.19
C GLY A 18 -10.73 -14.10 6.66
N ILE A 19 -10.47 -12.80 6.82
CA ILE A 19 -9.17 -12.30 7.32
C ILE A 19 -8.93 -12.75 8.76
N THR A 20 -9.93 -12.66 9.65
CA THR A 20 -9.80 -13.11 11.04
C THR A 20 -9.59 -14.62 11.14
N LEU A 21 -10.24 -15.42 10.28
CA LEU A 21 -9.99 -16.86 10.17
C LEU A 21 -8.56 -17.16 9.74
N LEU A 22 -8.06 -16.49 8.69
CA LEU A 22 -6.68 -16.66 8.25
C LEU A 22 -5.69 -16.30 9.35
N ALA A 23 -5.88 -15.16 10.01
CA ALA A 23 -5.04 -14.73 11.13
C ALA A 23 -5.12 -15.71 12.32
N PHE A 24 -6.29 -16.25 12.61
CA PHE A 24 -6.49 -17.25 13.67
C PHE A 24 -5.74 -18.56 13.39
N PHE A 25 -5.78 -19.03 12.14
CA PHE A 25 -5.08 -20.25 11.76
C PHE A 25 -3.57 -20.06 11.59
N LEU A 26 -3.09 -18.84 11.33
CA LEU A 26 -1.68 -18.56 11.11
C LEU A 26 -0.78 -19.12 12.22
N ILE A 27 -1.10 -18.86 13.49
CA ILE A 27 -0.35 -19.41 14.64
C ILE A 27 -0.48 -20.94 14.73
N ARG A 28 -1.65 -21.49 14.39
CA ARG A 28 -1.94 -22.92 14.49
C ARG A 28 -1.32 -23.78 13.40
N LEU A 29 -0.93 -23.14 12.29
CA LEU A 29 -0.19 -23.80 11.20
C LEU A 29 1.31 -23.93 11.52
N VAL A 30 1.81 -23.18 12.49
CA VAL A 30 3.19 -23.32 12.95
C VAL A 30 3.32 -24.63 13.74
N PRO A 31 4.27 -25.52 13.37
CA PRO A 31 4.49 -26.77 14.10
C PRO A 31 4.94 -26.48 15.53
N GLY A 32 4.32 -27.11 16.51
CA GLY A 32 4.63 -26.97 17.95
C GLY A 32 3.40 -26.62 18.78
N ASP A 33 3.60 -26.48 20.10
CA ASP A 33 2.55 -26.03 21.02
C ASP A 33 2.32 -24.52 20.80
N PRO A 34 1.05 -24.09 20.53
CA PRO A 34 0.73 -22.68 20.39
C PRO A 34 1.16 -21.82 21.58
N ILE A 35 1.20 -22.38 22.78
CA ILE A 35 1.57 -21.68 24.00
C ILE A 35 3.09 -21.51 24.10
N GLU A 36 3.86 -22.56 23.80
CA GLU A 36 5.31 -22.46 23.69
C GLU A 36 5.70 -21.46 22.60
N THR A 37 4.94 -21.48 21.50
CA THR A 37 5.07 -20.54 20.40
C THR A 37 4.76 -19.10 20.83
N LEU A 38 3.74 -18.88 21.65
CA LEU A 38 3.37 -17.56 22.18
C LEU A 38 4.32 -17.05 23.28
N ALA A 39 4.99 -17.93 24.00
CA ALA A 39 5.89 -17.56 25.12
C ALA A 39 7.37 -17.45 24.69
N GLY A 40 7.69 -17.85 23.46
CA GLY A 40 9.05 -17.80 22.91
C GLY A 40 9.96 -18.93 23.37
N GLU A 41 11.18 -18.96 22.81
CA GLU A 41 12.16 -20.05 22.95
C GLU A 41 12.73 -20.24 24.40
N ARG A 42 12.38 -19.36 25.33
CA ARG A 42 12.95 -19.40 26.69
C ARG A 42 12.37 -20.49 27.60
N GLY A 43 11.40 -21.26 27.08
CA GLY A 43 10.68 -22.25 27.87
C GLY A 43 9.74 -21.59 28.89
N ILE A 44 8.66 -22.29 29.23
CA ILE A 44 7.68 -21.83 30.22
C ILE A 44 7.69 -22.81 31.38
N ASP A 45 7.58 -22.27 32.60
CA ASP A 45 7.24 -23.07 33.76
C ASP A 45 5.92 -23.84 33.50
N PRO A 46 5.85 -25.14 33.76
CA PRO A 46 4.62 -25.97 33.56
C PRO A 46 3.36 -25.35 34.16
N ALA A 47 3.46 -24.72 35.32
CA ALA A 47 2.33 -24.06 35.97
C ALA A 47 1.87 -22.81 35.14
N ARG A 48 2.78 -22.05 34.61
CA ARG A 48 2.49 -20.89 33.75
C ARG A 48 1.93 -21.33 32.41
N HIS A 49 2.44 -22.41 31.84
CA HIS A 49 1.92 -23.02 30.62
C HIS A 49 0.43 -23.39 30.74
N GLU A 50 0.07 -24.12 31.80
CA GLU A 50 -1.33 -24.50 32.06
C GLU A 50 -2.23 -23.28 32.31
N GLN A 51 -1.71 -22.25 32.97
CA GLN A 51 -2.43 -21.00 33.19
C GLN A 51 -2.70 -20.28 31.85
N LEU A 52 -1.71 -20.14 31.00
CA LEU A 52 -1.85 -19.52 29.66
C LEU A 52 -2.79 -20.33 28.78
N ARG A 53 -2.73 -21.67 28.86
CA ARG A 53 -3.62 -22.55 28.11
C ARG A 53 -5.09 -22.28 28.42
N LYS A 54 -5.42 -22.07 29.71
CA LYS A 54 -6.77 -21.70 30.14
C LYS A 54 -7.13 -20.26 29.80
N GLU A 55 -6.19 -19.32 29.99
CA GLU A 55 -6.38 -17.91 29.73
C GLU A 55 -6.67 -17.63 28.25
N TYR A 56 -5.97 -18.31 27.34
CA TYR A 56 -6.18 -18.20 25.88
C TYR A 56 -7.26 -19.16 25.36
N GLY A 57 -7.81 -20.02 26.21
CA GLY A 57 -8.88 -20.96 25.87
C GLY A 57 -8.43 -22.09 24.94
N PHE A 58 -7.13 -22.42 24.89
CA PHE A 58 -6.61 -23.51 24.06
C PHE A 58 -7.07 -24.91 24.52
N ASP A 59 -7.65 -25.01 25.70
CA ASP A 59 -8.31 -26.21 26.25
C ASP A 59 -9.72 -26.43 25.68
N GLN A 60 -10.30 -25.41 25.02
CA GLN A 60 -11.64 -25.43 24.48
C GLN A 60 -11.70 -25.96 23.02
N PRO A 61 -12.89 -26.40 22.55
CA PRO A 61 -13.09 -26.71 21.13
C PRO A 61 -12.71 -25.53 20.21
N ILE A 62 -12.19 -25.84 19.00
CA ILE A 62 -11.62 -24.84 18.09
C ILE A 62 -12.60 -23.71 17.72
N LEU A 63 -13.89 -24.00 17.63
CA LEU A 63 -14.92 -23.00 17.38
C LEU A 63 -15.07 -22.01 18.54
N VAL A 64 -14.95 -22.49 19.79
CA VAL A 64 -14.99 -21.64 20.99
C VAL A 64 -13.74 -20.78 21.05
N GLN A 65 -12.56 -21.35 20.74
CA GLN A 65 -11.31 -20.61 20.66
C GLN A 65 -11.40 -19.46 19.63
N TYR A 66 -11.98 -19.74 18.44
CA TYR A 66 -12.20 -18.69 17.43
C TYR A 66 -13.16 -17.60 17.93
N GLY A 67 -14.24 -18.00 18.64
CA GLY A 67 -15.16 -17.03 19.24
C GLY A 67 -14.49 -16.12 20.26
N ILE A 68 -13.63 -16.67 21.14
CA ILE A 68 -12.84 -15.89 22.10
C ILE A 68 -11.89 -14.94 21.38
N TYR A 69 -11.15 -15.44 20.38
CA TYR A 69 -10.26 -14.63 19.55
C TYR A 69 -11.01 -13.48 18.88
N LEU A 70 -12.12 -13.78 18.21
CA LEU A 70 -12.93 -12.77 17.52
C LEU A 70 -13.47 -11.71 18.49
N SER A 71 -13.90 -12.12 19.68
CA SER A 71 -14.35 -11.19 20.73
C SER A 71 -13.25 -10.23 21.17
N ARG A 72 -12.01 -10.72 21.36
CA ARG A 72 -10.85 -9.87 21.68
C ARG A 72 -10.52 -8.91 20.55
N VAL A 73 -10.49 -9.40 19.31
CA VAL A 73 -10.27 -8.57 18.12
C VAL A 73 -11.28 -7.43 18.03
N LEU A 74 -12.57 -7.72 18.27
CA LEU A 74 -13.64 -6.70 18.23
C LEU A 74 -13.51 -5.68 19.37
N GLN A 75 -12.84 -6.02 20.47
CA GLN A 75 -12.50 -5.10 21.57
C GLN A 75 -11.19 -4.33 21.34
N GLY A 76 -10.50 -4.58 20.22
CA GLY A 76 -9.20 -3.97 19.89
C GLY A 76 -8.01 -4.61 20.62
N ASP A 77 -8.22 -5.74 21.31
CA ASP A 77 -7.15 -6.51 21.94
C ASP A 77 -6.54 -7.49 20.91
N LEU A 78 -5.41 -7.11 20.35
CA LEU A 78 -4.61 -7.91 19.42
C LEU A 78 -3.40 -8.58 20.10
N GLY A 79 -3.32 -8.49 21.41
CA GLY A 79 -2.20 -8.99 22.19
C GLY A 79 -1.03 -8.00 22.28
N LYS A 80 0.07 -8.50 22.86
CA LYS A 80 1.33 -7.75 23.03
C LYS A 80 2.46 -8.45 22.30
N SER A 81 3.37 -7.67 21.75
CA SER A 81 4.64 -8.17 21.22
C SER A 81 5.40 -8.97 22.28
N MET A 82 5.95 -10.09 21.88
CA MET A 82 6.77 -10.92 22.79
C MET A 82 8.15 -10.30 23.04
N ILE A 83 8.58 -9.42 22.14
CA ILE A 83 9.91 -8.79 22.19
C ILE A 83 9.86 -7.46 22.93
N THR A 84 8.97 -6.57 22.51
CA THR A 84 8.88 -5.19 23.05
C THR A 84 7.97 -5.10 24.27
N GLN A 85 7.05 -6.07 24.47
CA GLN A 85 5.99 -6.08 25.47
C GLN A 85 4.95 -4.95 25.28
N GLU A 86 5.02 -4.22 24.18
CA GLU A 86 4.06 -3.20 23.78
C GLU A 86 2.80 -3.84 23.15
N ALA A 87 1.67 -3.14 23.20
CA ALA A 87 0.46 -3.59 22.51
C ALA A 87 0.66 -3.54 20.99
N VAL A 88 0.28 -4.61 20.28
CA VAL A 88 0.40 -4.72 18.81
C VAL A 88 -0.28 -3.55 18.11
N LEU A 89 -1.44 -3.11 18.60
CA LEU A 89 -2.15 -1.95 18.03
C LEU A 89 -1.36 -0.64 18.20
N SER A 90 -0.65 -0.46 19.32
CA SER A 90 0.19 0.71 19.59
C SER A 90 1.37 0.77 18.61
N GLU A 91 2.12 -0.34 18.49
CA GLU A 91 3.24 -0.42 17.54
C GLU A 91 2.78 -0.19 16.10
N PHE A 92 1.67 -0.82 15.69
CA PHE A 92 1.11 -0.62 14.36
C PHE A 92 0.77 0.85 14.11
N SER A 93 0.07 1.50 15.04
CA SER A 93 -0.33 2.90 14.88
C SER A 93 0.84 3.88 14.84
N ALA A 94 1.94 3.57 15.53
CA ALA A 94 3.17 4.37 15.47
C ALA A 94 3.92 4.24 14.14
N LEU A 95 3.88 3.04 13.51
CA LEU A 95 4.61 2.75 12.28
C LEU A 95 3.77 3.02 11.01
N PHE A 96 2.45 2.97 11.11
CA PHE A 96 1.53 3.07 9.98
C PHE A 96 1.63 4.39 9.19
N PRO A 97 1.83 5.57 9.82
CA PRO A 97 2.05 6.81 9.09
C PRO A 97 3.23 6.76 8.12
N ALA A 98 4.31 6.07 8.46
CA ALA A 98 5.46 5.91 7.57
C ALA A 98 5.13 5.13 6.29
N THR A 99 4.33 4.07 6.41
CA THR A 99 3.84 3.30 5.25
C THR A 99 2.90 4.14 4.38
N ILE A 100 1.98 4.90 4.98
CA ILE A 100 1.07 5.79 4.24
C ILE A 100 1.84 6.89 3.51
N GLU A 101 2.83 7.50 4.17
CA GLU A 101 3.66 8.55 3.57
C GLU A 101 4.36 8.03 2.31
N LEU A 102 5.01 6.88 2.40
CA LEU A 102 5.67 6.23 1.27
C LEU A 102 4.68 5.88 0.16
N ALA A 103 3.55 5.24 0.50
CA ALA A 103 2.52 4.85 -0.47
C ALA A 103 1.90 6.08 -1.17
N THR A 104 1.66 7.16 -0.43
CA THR A 104 1.13 8.41 -0.98
C THR A 104 2.12 9.06 -1.94
N CYS A 105 3.40 9.15 -1.58
CA CYS A 105 4.43 9.67 -2.47
C CYS A 105 4.59 8.81 -3.73
N ALA A 106 4.53 7.48 -3.60
CA ALA A 106 4.62 6.55 -4.73
C ALA A 106 3.44 6.70 -5.71
N ILE A 107 2.19 6.83 -5.22
CA ILE A 107 1.06 7.03 -6.11
C ILE A 107 1.07 8.42 -6.77
N LEU A 108 1.49 9.46 -6.04
CA LEU A 108 1.64 10.80 -6.59
C LEU A 108 2.71 10.82 -7.70
N PHE A 109 3.86 10.18 -7.47
CA PHE A 109 4.90 10.01 -8.48
C PHE A 109 4.36 9.28 -9.72
N ALA A 110 3.63 8.19 -9.52
CA ALA A 110 3.04 7.42 -10.61
C ALA A 110 2.00 8.23 -11.41
N LEU A 111 1.20 9.05 -10.74
CA LEU A 111 0.21 9.93 -11.39
C LEU A 111 0.87 11.08 -12.15
N LEU A 112 1.81 11.77 -11.50
CA LEU A 112 2.48 12.94 -12.07
C LEU A 112 3.28 12.60 -13.34
N LEU A 113 3.85 11.41 -13.43
CA LEU A 113 4.60 10.96 -14.61
C LEU A 113 3.77 10.07 -15.54
N GLY A 114 2.98 9.16 -15.00
CA GLY A 114 2.25 8.17 -15.79
C GLY A 114 1.10 8.76 -16.62
N LEU A 115 0.33 9.69 -16.06
CA LEU A 115 -0.75 10.34 -16.82
C LEU A 115 -0.21 11.16 -18.00
N PRO A 116 0.74 12.09 -17.81
CA PRO A 116 1.30 12.83 -18.95
C PRO A 116 2.00 11.93 -19.98
N ALA A 117 2.76 10.93 -19.52
CA ALA A 117 3.41 9.98 -20.42
C ALA A 117 2.40 9.22 -21.28
N GLY A 118 1.31 8.70 -20.70
CA GLY A 118 0.25 8.03 -21.44
C GLY A 118 -0.49 8.94 -22.43
N ILE A 119 -0.78 10.17 -22.02
CA ILE A 119 -1.41 11.18 -22.91
C ILE A 119 -0.49 11.51 -24.09
N ILE A 120 0.80 11.79 -23.85
CA ILE A 120 1.76 12.12 -24.91
C ILE A 120 1.95 10.93 -25.87
N ALA A 121 2.04 9.71 -25.34
CA ALA A 121 2.14 8.49 -26.12
C ALA A 121 0.92 8.30 -27.05
N ALA A 122 -0.29 8.57 -26.54
CA ALA A 122 -1.51 8.50 -27.36
C ALA A 122 -1.57 9.56 -28.46
N ILE A 123 -1.21 10.81 -28.15
CA ILE A 123 -1.20 11.92 -29.11
C ILE A 123 -0.16 11.70 -30.20
N LYS A 124 0.99 11.14 -29.83
CA LYS A 124 2.12 10.84 -30.75
C LYS A 124 2.16 9.35 -31.08
N ARG A 125 1.01 8.75 -31.35
CA ARG A 125 0.87 7.32 -31.69
C ARG A 125 1.87 6.88 -32.75
N ASN A 126 2.46 5.70 -32.57
CA ASN A 126 3.47 5.09 -33.46
C ASN A 126 4.77 5.92 -33.62
N SER A 127 5.01 6.89 -32.75
CA SER A 127 6.27 7.62 -32.70
C SER A 127 7.28 6.94 -31.76
N ILE A 128 8.53 7.44 -31.81
CA ILE A 128 9.59 6.98 -30.88
C ILE A 128 9.23 7.23 -29.41
N PHE A 129 8.45 8.29 -29.12
CA PHE A 129 7.93 8.56 -27.77
C PHE A 129 6.93 7.51 -27.33
N ASP A 130 6.04 7.10 -28.22
CA ASP A 130 5.05 6.06 -27.92
C ASP A 130 5.74 4.73 -27.62
N HIS A 131 6.64 4.31 -28.48
CA HIS A 131 7.42 3.09 -28.29
C HIS A 131 8.31 3.17 -27.04
N GLY A 132 8.93 4.33 -26.78
CA GLY A 132 9.76 4.56 -25.59
C GLY A 132 8.95 4.44 -24.29
N VAL A 133 7.80 5.13 -24.20
CA VAL A 133 6.93 5.06 -23.01
C VAL A 133 6.44 3.63 -22.78
N MET A 134 6.03 2.93 -23.85
CA MET A 134 5.56 1.55 -23.74
C MET A 134 6.69 0.58 -23.36
N GLY A 135 7.88 0.74 -23.97
CA GLY A 135 9.05 -0.07 -23.64
C GLY A 135 9.52 0.09 -22.21
N ILE A 136 9.65 1.34 -21.73
CA ILE A 136 10.03 1.66 -20.35
C ILE A 136 8.96 1.14 -19.38
N SER A 137 7.68 1.31 -19.71
CA SER A 137 6.58 0.78 -18.88
C SER A 137 6.61 -0.73 -18.80
N LEU A 138 6.89 -1.42 -19.91
CA LEU A 138 7.00 -2.89 -19.92
C LEU A 138 8.21 -3.35 -19.10
N ALA A 139 9.36 -2.72 -19.28
CA ALA A 139 10.56 -3.02 -18.49
C ALA A 139 10.32 -2.82 -17.00
N GLY A 140 9.79 -1.66 -16.59
CA GLY A 140 9.51 -1.34 -15.20
C GLY A 140 8.48 -2.27 -14.55
N TYR A 141 7.48 -2.72 -15.30
CA TYR A 141 6.49 -3.69 -14.82
C TYR A 141 7.08 -5.11 -14.66
N SER A 142 8.05 -5.47 -15.50
CA SER A 142 8.66 -6.80 -15.52
C SER A 142 9.78 -6.98 -14.52
N MET A 143 10.33 -5.90 -13.96
CA MET A 143 11.42 -5.94 -12.99
C MET A 143 10.90 -6.32 -11.61
N PRO A 144 11.54 -7.31 -10.93
CA PRO A 144 11.26 -7.56 -9.52
C PRO A 144 11.59 -6.32 -8.67
N ILE A 145 10.67 -5.92 -7.77
CA ILE A 145 10.81 -4.70 -6.95
C ILE A 145 12.14 -4.70 -6.19
N PHE A 146 12.54 -5.83 -5.59
CA PHE A 146 13.77 -5.92 -4.83
C PHE A 146 15.01 -5.70 -5.70
N TRP A 147 15.04 -6.28 -6.90
CA TRP A 147 16.16 -6.13 -7.82
C TRP A 147 16.29 -4.68 -8.31
N TRP A 148 15.17 -4.06 -8.65
CA TRP A 148 15.11 -2.66 -9.05
C TRP A 148 15.61 -1.73 -7.94
N GLY A 149 15.15 -1.96 -6.69
CA GLY A 149 15.60 -1.20 -5.53
C GLY A 149 17.11 -1.28 -5.31
N LEU A 150 17.70 -2.49 -5.37
CA LEU A 150 19.12 -2.69 -5.20
C LEU A 150 19.96 -2.02 -6.29
N ILE A 151 19.50 -2.05 -7.57
CA ILE A 151 20.20 -1.36 -8.66
C ILE A 151 20.16 0.17 -8.44
N LEU A 152 19.03 0.73 -8.05
CA LEU A 152 18.95 2.17 -7.79
C LEU A 152 19.82 2.60 -6.61
N ILE A 153 19.86 1.81 -5.54
CA ILE A 153 20.79 2.05 -4.41
C ILE A 153 22.23 2.02 -4.90
N LEU A 154 22.63 0.98 -5.66
CA LEU A 154 23.99 0.85 -6.18
C LEU A 154 24.40 2.06 -7.01
N LEU A 155 23.52 2.51 -7.91
CA LEU A 155 23.82 3.62 -8.82
C LEU A 155 23.76 4.98 -8.09
N PHE A 156 22.64 5.28 -7.46
CA PHE A 156 22.39 6.64 -6.94
C PHE A 156 22.96 6.88 -5.56
N SER A 157 23.01 5.87 -4.70
CA SER A 157 23.53 6.04 -3.34
C SER A 157 25.01 5.68 -3.24
N VAL A 158 25.42 4.55 -3.82
CA VAL A 158 26.79 4.07 -3.64
C VAL A 158 27.76 4.69 -4.64
N GLN A 159 27.38 4.74 -5.93
CA GLN A 159 28.30 5.21 -6.98
C GLN A 159 28.28 6.73 -7.17
N PHE A 160 27.10 7.34 -7.11
CA PHE A 160 26.95 8.79 -7.33
C PHE A 160 26.80 9.62 -6.06
N ASP A 161 26.58 9.00 -4.89
CA ASP A 161 26.39 9.66 -3.58
C ASP A 161 25.31 10.75 -3.60
N LEU A 162 24.23 10.52 -4.39
CA LEU A 162 23.16 11.49 -4.56
C LEU A 162 22.03 11.32 -3.53
N THR A 163 21.82 10.09 -3.06
CA THR A 163 20.75 9.73 -2.13
C THR A 163 21.26 8.81 -1.04
N PRO A 164 20.64 8.81 0.15
CA PRO A 164 20.95 7.86 1.21
C PRO A 164 20.65 6.41 0.80
N VAL A 165 21.36 5.46 1.39
CA VAL A 165 21.17 4.02 1.13
C VAL A 165 19.90 3.51 1.79
N SER A 166 19.59 3.97 3.02
CA SER A 166 18.52 3.41 3.85
C SER A 166 18.09 4.40 4.94
N GLY A 167 16.99 4.07 5.61
CA GLY A 167 16.43 4.90 6.67
C GLY A 167 15.38 5.88 6.17
N ARG A 168 14.84 6.68 7.07
CA ARG A 168 13.79 7.66 6.81
C ARG A 168 14.30 9.09 6.91
N ILE A 169 15.38 9.29 7.69
CA ILE A 169 16.07 10.57 7.91
C ILE A 169 17.51 10.28 8.36
N ASP A 170 18.40 11.24 8.20
CA ASP A 170 19.77 11.12 8.70
C ASP A 170 19.78 11.03 10.24
N VAL A 171 20.69 10.21 10.77
CA VAL A 171 20.84 9.97 12.21
C VAL A 171 21.25 11.22 13.00
N LEU A 172 21.70 12.27 12.31
CA LEU A 172 22.03 13.56 12.91
C LEU A 172 20.79 14.32 13.41
N TYR A 173 19.59 14.03 12.84
CA TYR A 173 18.36 14.72 13.19
C TYR A 173 17.48 13.83 14.06
N TYR A 174 17.07 14.37 15.20
CA TYR A 174 16.04 13.78 16.04
C TYR A 174 14.78 14.63 15.96
N ILE A 175 13.75 14.10 15.31
CA ILE A 175 12.45 14.76 15.16
C ILE A 175 11.44 14.04 16.05
N GLU A 176 10.86 14.78 17.00
CA GLU A 176 9.79 14.25 17.83
C GLU A 176 8.54 14.01 16.99
N PRO A 177 7.95 12.80 17.03
CA PRO A 177 6.78 12.47 16.22
C PRO A 177 5.52 13.16 16.79
N ILE A 178 5.04 14.20 16.10
CA ILE A 178 3.80 14.91 16.43
C ILE A 178 2.63 14.27 15.69
N THR A 179 2.77 14.09 14.39
CA THR A 179 1.75 13.48 13.52
C THR A 179 2.10 12.06 13.11
N GLY A 180 3.38 11.69 13.22
CA GLY A 180 3.98 10.45 12.70
C GLY A 180 4.32 10.50 11.20
N PHE A 181 3.85 11.52 10.47
CA PHE A 181 4.27 11.80 9.08
C PHE A 181 5.54 12.65 9.11
N LEU A 182 6.67 12.04 8.79
CA LEU A 182 7.97 12.68 8.95
C LEU A 182 8.13 13.97 8.14
N LEU A 183 7.61 14.02 6.92
CA LEU A 183 7.63 15.25 6.13
C LEU A 183 6.86 16.39 6.79
N ILE A 184 5.75 16.08 7.46
CA ILE A 184 4.97 17.08 8.20
C ILE A 184 5.70 17.45 9.49
N ASP A 185 6.17 16.46 10.24
CA ASP A 185 6.83 16.67 11.52
C ASP A 185 8.13 17.46 11.37
N THR A 186 8.90 17.25 10.28
CA THR A 186 10.09 18.05 9.96
C THR A 186 9.75 19.48 9.54
N LEU A 187 8.60 19.74 8.92
CA LEU A 187 8.15 21.10 8.63
C LEU A 187 7.68 21.86 9.89
N LEU A 188 7.25 21.12 10.91
CA LEU A 188 6.83 21.66 12.20
C LEU A 188 8.00 21.82 13.18
N SER A 189 9.17 21.25 12.87
CA SER A 189 10.38 21.36 13.67
C SER A 189 11.15 22.66 13.37
N ASP A 190 12.02 23.03 14.27
CA ASP A 190 12.91 24.19 14.10
C ASP A 190 14.16 23.87 13.25
N GLU A 191 14.18 22.70 12.58
CA GLU A 191 15.33 22.20 11.81
C GLU A 191 15.02 22.10 10.30
N PRO A 192 15.18 23.16 9.51
CA PRO A 192 14.84 23.14 8.07
C PRO A 192 15.63 22.12 7.25
N GLU A 193 16.86 21.79 7.68
CA GLU A 193 17.70 20.79 6.99
C GLU A 193 17.17 19.37 7.15
N ALA A 194 16.48 19.09 8.25
CA ALA A 194 15.85 17.82 8.51
C ALA A 194 14.79 17.45 7.43
N PHE A 195 14.03 18.46 6.96
CA PHE A 195 13.07 18.27 5.89
C PHE A 195 13.74 17.79 4.59
N TRP A 196 14.83 18.42 4.19
CA TRP A 196 15.55 18.02 2.98
C TRP A 196 16.21 16.66 3.13
N SER A 197 16.67 16.31 4.34
CA SER A 197 17.15 14.97 4.65
C SER A 197 16.03 13.94 4.46
N ALA A 198 14.86 14.16 5.04
CA ALA A 198 13.69 13.28 4.88
C ALA A 198 13.28 13.11 3.40
N VAL A 199 13.26 14.22 2.64
CA VAL A 199 12.97 14.17 1.19
C VAL A 199 13.97 13.30 0.45
N ARG A 200 15.30 13.46 0.71
CA ARG A 200 16.33 12.64 0.05
C ARG A 200 16.18 11.15 0.33
N HIS A 201 15.83 10.78 1.57
CA HIS A 201 15.59 9.38 1.95
C HIS A 201 14.34 8.81 1.27
N LEU A 202 13.36 9.63 0.94
CA LEU A 202 12.10 9.22 0.33
C LEU A 202 12.19 9.02 -1.19
N ILE A 203 13.17 9.63 -1.89
CA ILE A 203 13.27 9.62 -3.36
C ILE A 203 13.32 8.18 -3.92
N LEU A 204 14.32 7.40 -3.54
CA LEU A 204 14.49 6.06 -4.11
C LEU A 204 13.36 5.10 -3.73
N PRO A 205 12.92 5.00 -2.46
CA PRO A 205 11.76 4.20 -2.10
C PRO A 205 10.50 4.57 -2.90
N THR A 206 10.24 5.87 -3.11
CA THR A 206 9.13 6.37 -3.91
C THR A 206 9.21 5.91 -5.36
N ILE A 207 10.38 6.02 -5.99
CA ILE A 207 10.60 5.58 -7.39
C ILE A 207 10.38 4.07 -7.50
N VAL A 208 10.97 3.28 -6.59
CA VAL A 208 10.87 1.82 -6.62
C VAL A 208 9.42 1.37 -6.46
N LEU A 209 8.73 1.85 -5.44
CA LEU A 209 7.35 1.48 -5.17
C LEU A 209 6.39 2.01 -6.25
N GLY A 210 6.64 3.22 -6.76
CA GLY A 210 5.80 3.88 -7.75
C GLY A 210 6.00 3.41 -9.20
N THR A 211 7.08 2.66 -9.52
CA THR A 211 7.39 2.24 -10.90
C THR A 211 6.30 1.35 -11.50
N VAL A 212 5.79 0.36 -10.76
CA VAL A 212 4.74 -0.54 -11.25
C VAL A 212 3.42 0.21 -11.48
N PRO A 213 2.89 0.98 -10.52
CA PRO A 213 1.71 1.82 -10.75
C PRO A 213 1.88 2.80 -11.92
N LEU A 214 3.04 3.46 -12.04
CA LEU A 214 3.36 4.37 -13.15
C LEU A 214 3.20 3.66 -14.49
N ALA A 215 3.80 2.50 -14.64
CA ALA A 215 3.75 1.72 -15.88
C ALA A 215 2.30 1.33 -16.25
N VAL A 216 1.52 0.90 -15.26
CA VAL A 216 0.11 0.50 -15.46
C VAL A 216 -0.75 1.71 -15.82
N ILE A 217 -0.58 2.83 -15.11
CA ILE A 217 -1.32 4.08 -15.36
C ILE A 217 -0.99 4.66 -16.73
N ALA A 218 0.30 4.72 -17.11
CA ALA A 218 0.72 5.23 -18.42
C ALA A 218 0.12 4.42 -19.57
N ARG A 219 0.19 3.09 -19.49
CA ARG A 219 -0.36 2.18 -20.50
C ARG A 219 -1.88 2.29 -20.61
N MET A 220 -2.58 2.31 -19.46
CA MET A 220 -4.04 2.45 -19.45
C MET A 220 -4.49 3.80 -19.97
N THR A 221 -3.82 4.88 -19.59
CA THR A 221 -4.09 6.24 -20.07
C THR A 221 -3.91 6.31 -21.59
N ARG A 222 -2.81 5.74 -22.11
CA ARG A 222 -2.59 5.67 -23.57
C ARG A 222 -3.71 4.92 -24.27
N SER A 223 -4.10 3.75 -23.79
CA SER A 223 -5.14 2.92 -24.41
C SER A 223 -6.49 3.65 -24.43
N ALA A 224 -6.91 4.18 -23.29
CA ALA A 224 -8.17 4.92 -23.16
C ALA A 224 -8.20 6.19 -24.01
N MET A 225 -7.08 6.92 -24.07
CA MET A 225 -6.96 8.11 -24.93
C MET A 225 -7.04 7.77 -26.41
N LEU A 226 -6.42 6.68 -26.86
CA LEU A 226 -6.48 6.24 -28.27
C LEU A 226 -7.90 5.86 -28.67
N GLU A 227 -8.63 5.15 -27.82
CA GLU A 227 -10.04 4.80 -28.03
C GLU A 227 -10.89 6.06 -28.21
N VAL A 228 -10.83 6.95 -27.22
CA VAL A 228 -11.62 8.19 -27.21
C VAL A 228 -11.26 9.12 -28.36
N LEU A 229 -9.99 9.26 -28.74
CA LEU A 229 -9.56 10.10 -29.87
C LEU A 229 -10.06 9.58 -31.23
N GLY A 230 -10.50 8.31 -31.31
CA GLY A 230 -11.13 7.68 -32.47
C GLY A 230 -12.62 7.97 -32.64
N GLU A 231 -13.30 8.46 -31.58
CA GLU A 231 -14.75 8.63 -31.54
C GLU A 231 -15.27 9.77 -32.46
N ASP A 232 -16.51 9.60 -32.97
CA ASP A 232 -17.12 10.55 -33.93
C ASP A 232 -17.34 11.95 -33.35
N TYR A 233 -17.60 12.07 -32.05
CA TYR A 233 -17.73 13.39 -31.44
C TYR A 233 -16.42 14.18 -31.42
N ILE A 234 -15.26 13.49 -31.39
CA ILE A 234 -13.95 14.12 -31.55
C ILE A 234 -13.75 14.60 -32.98
N ARG A 235 -14.20 13.83 -33.98
CA ARG A 235 -14.20 14.27 -35.38
C ARG A 235 -15.06 15.52 -35.59
N THR A 236 -16.25 15.54 -34.96
CA THR A 236 -17.14 16.69 -34.96
C THR A 236 -16.48 17.93 -34.33
N ALA A 237 -15.78 17.75 -33.18
CA ALA A 237 -15.08 18.83 -32.50
C ALA A 237 -13.95 19.41 -33.39
N LYS A 238 -13.21 18.57 -34.13
CA LYS A 238 -12.21 19.00 -35.12
C LYS A 238 -12.84 19.77 -36.29
N ALA A 239 -13.95 19.28 -36.82
CA ALA A 239 -14.68 19.93 -37.90
C ALA A 239 -15.20 21.33 -37.53
N LYS A 240 -15.56 21.53 -36.25
CA LYS A 240 -15.95 22.82 -35.67
C LYS A 240 -14.77 23.77 -35.39
N GLY A 241 -13.53 23.41 -35.75
CA GLY A 241 -12.36 24.26 -35.62
C GLY A 241 -11.82 24.40 -34.19
N LEU A 242 -12.18 23.49 -33.26
CA LEU A 242 -11.64 23.53 -31.92
C LEU A 242 -10.14 23.27 -31.90
N SER A 243 -9.41 24.01 -31.06
CA SER A 243 -7.96 23.84 -30.93
C SER A 243 -7.60 22.44 -30.42
N ARG A 244 -6.45 21.93 -30.82
CA ARG A 244 -5.95 20.60 -30.42
C ARG A 244 -5.88 20.44 -28.89
N PHE A 245 -5.49 21.49 -28.18
CA PHE A 245 -5.45 21.48 -26.72
C PHE A 245 -6.84 21.27 -26.12
N ARG A 246 -7.87 22.01 -26.60
CA ARG A 246 -9.26 21.84 -26.11
C ARG A 246 -9.81 20.45 -26.42
N ILE A 247 -9.52 19.90 -27.59
CA ILE A 247 -9.95 18.56 -27.96
C ILE A 247 -9.33 17.53 -27.00
N VAL A 248 -8.03 17.61 -26.75
CA VAL A 248 -7.32 16.66 -25.88
C VAL A 248 -7.75 16.82 -24.42
N ALA A 249 -7.66 18.03 -23.87
CA ALA A 249 -7.84 18.26 -22.42
C ALA A 249 -9.31 18.18 -21.99
N LEU A 250 -10.26 18.75 -22.76
CA LEU A 250 -11.65 18.82 -22.34
C LEU A 250 -12.53 17.71 -22.91
N HIS A 251 -12.29 17.29 -24.16
CA HIS A 251 -13.16 16.31 -24.80
C HIS A 251 -12.61 14.88 -24.70
N ALA A 252 -11.32 14.68 -24.91
CA ALA A 252 -10.75 13.33 -24.87
C ALA A 252 -10.39 12.88 -23.44
N LEU A 253 -9.58 13.65 -22.71
CA LEU A 253 -9.06 13.28 -21.41
C LEU A 253 -10.18 13.02 -20.40
N ARG A 254 -11.19 13.88 -20.35
CA ARG A 254 -12.33 13.73 -19.43
C ARG A 254 -13.02 12.37 -19.55
N ASN A 255 -13.18 11.86 -20.76
CA ASN A 255 -13.80 10.56 -21.01
C ASN A 255 -12.82 9.41 -20.82
N ALA A 256 -11.54 9.61 -21.24
CA ALA A 256 -10.49 8.62 -21.06
C ALA A 256 -10.12 8.40 -19.58
N LEU A 257 -10.33 9.39 -18.70
CA LEU A 257 -10.07 9.24 -17.27
C LEU A 257 -10.99 8.23 -16.58
N ILE A 258 -12.17 7.91 -17.11
CA ILE A 258 -13.11 6.98 -16.47
C ILE A 258 -12.45 5.61 -16.21
N PRO A 259 -11.92 4.88 -17.21
CA PRO A 259 -11.21 3.62 -16.97
C PRO A 259 -9.86 3.82 -16.25
N VAL A 260 -9.21 4.96 -16.41
CA VAL A 260 -7.92 5.25 -15.77
C VAL A 260 -8.08 5.38 -14.25
N VAL A 261 -9.10 6.10 -13.78
CA VAL A 261 -9.40 6.22 -12.34
C VAL A 261 -9.69 4.85 -11.73
N THR A 262 -10.34 3.96 -12.50
CA THR A 262 -10.54 2.56 -12.10
C THR A 262 -9.20 1.88 -11.77
N VAL A 263 -8.28 1.98 -12.69
CA VAL A 263 -6.95 1.36 -12.53
C VAL A 263 -6.16 2.02 -11.41
N ILE A 264 -6.22 3.35 -11.26
CA ILE A 264 -5.57 4.06 -10.14
C ILE A 264 -6.05 3.51 -8.80
N GLY A 265 -7.35 3.33 -8.64
CA GLY A 265 -7.90 2.76 -7.42
C GLY A 265 -7.38 1.35 -7.11
N LEU A 266 -7.29 0.47 -8.12
CA LEU A 266 -6.71 -0.86 -7.96
C LEU A 266 -5.22 -0.78 -7.58
N GLN A 267 -4.46 0.18 -8.15
CA GLN A 267 -3.04 0.35 -7.82
C GLN A 267 -2.81 0.80 -6.38
N ILE A 268 -3.73 1.57 -5.78
CA ILE A 268 -3.61 1.95 -4.35
C ILE A 268 -3.60 0.70 -3.45
N GLY A 269 -4.45 -0.28 -3.72
CA GLY A 269 -4.43 -1.55 -2.98
C GLY A 269 -3.12 -2.34 -3.15
N VAL A 270 -2.57 -2.35 -4.37
CA VAL A 270 -1.30 -3.04 -4.70
C VAL A 270 -0.10 -2.39 -4.00
N LEU A 271 -0.12 -1.06 -3.79
CA LEU A 271 0.97 -0.33 -3.12
C LEU A 271 1.24 -0.87 -1.71
N PHE A 272 0.21 -1.20 -0.93
CA PHE A 272 0.41 -1.73 0.43
C PHE A 272 1.13 -3.08 0.43
N THR A 273 0.89 -3.93 -0.57
CA THR A 273 1.63 -5.19 -0.72
C THR A 273 3.06 -4.96 -1.19
N GLY A 274 3.26 -4.05 -2.14
CA GLY A 274 4.60 -3.67 -2.64
C GLY A 274 5.44 -2.92 -1.60
N ALA A 275 4.79 -2.19 -0.69
CA ALA A 275 5.46 -1.46 0.40
C ALA A 275 6.29 -2.39 1.28
N ILE A 276 5.84 -3.60 1.59
CA ILE A 276 6.54 -4.57 2.45
C ILE A 276 7.99 -4.79 1.97
N LEU A 277 8.17 -5.09 0.69
CA LEU A 277 9.48 -5.32 0.10
C LEU A 277 10.31 -4.04 0.04
N THR A 278 9.70 -2.92 -0.37
CA THR A 278 10.39 -1.63 -0.46
C THR A 278 10.86 -1.15 0.91
N GLU A 279 10.01 -1.24 1.94
CA GLU A 279 10.36 -0.90 3.31
C GLU A 279 11.51 -1.76 3.85
N THR A 280 11.50 -3.05 3.53
CA THR A 280 12.57 -3.97 3.94
C THR A 280 13.89 -3.60 3.29
N ILE A 281 13.91 -3.34 1.98
CA ILE A 281 15.14 -3.04 1.23
C ILE A 281 15.77 -1.72 1.69
N PHE A 282 14.95 -0.68 1.85
CA PHE A 282 15.42 0.64 2.26
C PHE A 282 15.48 0.82 3.78
N SER A 283 15.24 -0.24 4.57
CA SER A 283 15.12 -0.16 6.03
C SER A 283 14.17 0.97 6.49
N TRP A 284 13.11 1.20 5.72
CA TRP A 284 12.07 2.16 6.03
C TRP A 284 11.23 1.67 7.22
N PRO A 285 11.07 2.45 8.29
CA PRO A 285 10.41 2.00 9.51
C PRO A 285 8.88 2.01 9.36
N GLY A 286 8.37 1.18 8.47
CA GLY A 286 6.94 1.01 8.22
C GLY A 286 6.40 -0.33 8.72
N VAL A 287 5.08 -0.51 8.55
CA VAL A 287 4.35 -1.71 8.99
C VAL A 287 4.82 -2.97 8.26
N GLY A 288 5.19 -2.85 6.98
CA GLY A 288 5.65 -4.00 6.18
C GLY A 288 6.97 -4.56 6.69
N LYS A 289 7.96 -3.69 6.94
CA LYS A 289 9.23 -4.09 7.54
C LYS A 289 9.03 -4.67 8.94
N TRP A 290 8.20 -4.06 9.76
CA TRP A 290 7.87 -4.54 11.09
C TRP A 290 7.30 -5.97 11.07
N LEU A 291 6.42 -6.30 10.12
CA LEU A 291 5.91 -7.66 9.94
C LEU A 291 7.01 -8.64 9.51
N ILE A 292 7.91 -8.25 8.61
CA ILE A 292 9.04 -9.09 8.19
C ILE A 292 9.98 -9.34 9.38
N ASP A 293 10.30 -8.30 10.15
CA ASP A 293 11.14 -8.43 11.35
C ASP A 293 10.48 -9.36 12.39
N ALA A 294 9.14 -9.31 12.54
CA ALA A 294 8.39 -10.20 13.40
C ALA A 294 8.46 -11.66 12.96
N ILE A 295 8.51 -11.95 11.65
CA ILE A 295 8.71 -13.33 11.14
C ILE A 295 10.07 -13.86 11.61
N PHE A 296 11.14 -13.09 11.41
CA PHE A 296 12.49 -13.51 11.79
C PHE A 296 12.67 -13.65 13.30
N ARG A 297 11.96 -12.82 14.09
CA ARG A 297 11.98 -12.85 15.56
C ARG A 297 10.97 -13.82 16.16
N ARG A 298 10.14 -14.47 15.34
CA ARG A 298 9.03 -15.35 15.76
C ARG A 298 8.07 -14.67 16.73
N ASP A 299 7.79 -13.38 16.51
CA ASP A 299 6.82 -12.63 17.31
C ASP A 299 5.41 -12.87 16.77
N TYR A 300 4.79 -13.95 17.23
CA TYR A 300 3.50 -14.42 16.70
C TYR A 300 2.32 -13.47 16.97
N PRO A 301 2.21 -12.82 18.14
CA PRO A 301 1.16 -11.83 18.34
C PRO A 301 1.25 -10.67 17.34
N VAL A 302 2.47 -10.18 17.07
CA VAL A 302 2.72 -9.15 16.05
C VAL A 302 2.34 -9.66 14.66
N LEU A 303 2.73 -10.88 14.30
CA LEU A 303 2.36 -11.46 13.01
C LEU A 303 0.85 -11.59 12.84
N GLN A 304 0.17 -12.13 13.86
CA GLN A 304 -1.28 -12.34 13.81
C GLN A 304 -2.05 -11.01 13.79
N GLY A 305 -1.76 -10.14 14.76
CA GLY A 305 -2.45 -8.85 14.88
C GLY A 305 -2.08 -7.89 13.77
N GLY A 306 -0.79 -7.83 13.39
CA GLY A 306 -0.31 -6.97 12.31
C GLY A 306 -0.83 -7.38 10.93
N ALA A 307 -0.85 -8.68 10.61
CA ALA A 307 -1.44 -9.17 9.38
C ALA A 307 -2.95 -8.89 9.32
N LEU A 308 -3.67 -9.04 10.45
CA LEU A 308 -5.07 -8.67 10.55
C LEU A 308 -5.27 -7.18 10.29
N LEU A 309 -4.52 -6.31 10.96
CA LEU A 309 -4.62 -4.85 10.82
C LEU A 309 -4.32 -4.42 9.38
N LEU A 310 -3.25 -4.96 8.77
CA LEU A 310 -2.94 -4.68 7.37
C LEU A 310 -4.07 -5.14 6.44
N GLY A 311 -4.64 -6.32 6.69
CA GLY A 311 -5.81 -6.82 5.95
C GLY A 311 -7.02 -5.90 6.08
N VAL A 312 -7.31 -5.38 7.27
CA VAL A 312 -8.37 -4.39 7.51
C VAL A 312 -8.09 -3.07 6.79
N VAL A 313 -6.84 -2.60 6.78
CA VAL A 313 -6.44 -1.40 6.02
C VAL A 313 -6.68 -1.60 4.52
N VAL A 314 -6.20 -2.70 3.94
CA VAL A 314 -6.39 -2.99 2.51
C VAL A 314 -7.87 -3.10 2.16
N MET A 315 -8.67 -3.77 3.00
CA MET A 315 -10.12 -3.87 2.83
C MET A 315 -10.79 -2.49 2.88
N SER A 316 -10.39 -1.63 3.83
CA SER A 316 -10.92 -0.26 3.97
C SER A 316 -10.57 0.62 2.78
N VAL A 317 -9.33 0.55 2.31
CA VAL A 317 -8.87 1.26 1.10
C VAL A 317 -9.64 0.80 -0.13
N ASN A 318 -9.82 -0.51 -0.33
CA ASN A 318 -10.60 -1.04 -1.45
C ASN A 318 -12.07 -0.57 -1.38
N LEU A 319 -12.67 -0.54 -0.19
CA LEU A 319 -14.02 0.01 -0.02
C LEU A 319 -14.08 1.49 -0.39
N LEU A 320 -13.13 2.32 0.08
CA LEU A 320 -13.08 3.74 -0.25
C LEU A 320 -12.92 3.97 -1.76
N VAL A 321 -12.09 3.17 -2.41
CA VAL A 321 -11.92 3.18 -3.87
C VAL A 321 -13.22 2.79 -4.57
N ASP A 322 -13.91 1.74 -4.14
CA ASP A 322 -15.20 1.33 -4.69
C ASP A 322 -16.28 2.42 -4.54
N LEU A 323 -16.33 3.09 -3.39
CA LEU A 323 -17.25 4.19 -3.15
C LEU A 323 -16.93 5.41 -4.02
N ALA A 324 -15.63 5.75 -4.16
CA ALA A 324 -15.17 6.80 -5.06
C ALA A 324 -15.57 6.52 -6.52
N TYR A 325 -15.49 5.26 -6.95
CA TYR A 325 -16.00 4.82 -8.26
C TYR A 325 -17.47 5.11 -8.44
N GLY A 326 -18.28 4.75 -7.46
CA GLY A 326 -19.72 5.00 -7.49
C GLY A 326 -20.05 6.49 -7.62
N LEU A 327 -19.17 7.39 -7.15
CA LEU A 327 -19.30 8.83 -7.31
C LEU A 327 -18.91 9.33 -8.71
N ILE A 328 -17.79 8.80 -9.25
CA ILE A 328 -17.21 9.25 -10.52
C ILE A 328 -17.99 8.70 -11.74
N ASN A 329 -18.44 7.45 -11.67
CA ASN A 329 -19.15 6.81 -12.77
C ASN A 329 -20.60 6.46 -12.42
N PRO A 330 -21.57 7.34 -12.76
CA PRO A 330 -22.98 7.11 -12.43
C PRO A 330 -23.60 5.88 -13.14
N ARG A 331 -22.99 5.37 -14.21
CA ARG A 331 -23.50 4.18 -14.95
C ARG A 331 -23.40 2.90 -14.11
N ILE A 332 -22.37 2.79 -13.24
CA ILE A 332 -22.18 1.61 -12.37
C ILE A 332 -23.27 1.53 -11.29
N ARG A 333 -23.95 2.63 -10.97
CA ARG A 333 -25.04 2.69 -9.98
C ARG A 333 -26.28 1.91 -10.39
N HIS A 334 -26.45 1.65 -11.67
CA HIS A 334 -27.65 1.05 -12.26
C HIS A 334 -27.45 -0.38 -12.78
N THR A 335 -26.22 -0.88 -12.82
CA THR A 335 -25.93 -2.25 -13.21
C THR A 335 -25.98 -3.15 -11.96
N ARG A 336 -27.17 -3.77 -11.78
CA ARG A 336 -27.61 -4.80 -10.81
C ARG A 336 -27.92 -4.32 -9.40
#